data_74895f95482dfd7aea81d20d2b549434
#
_entry.id   74895f95482dfd7aea81d20d2b549434
#
_cell.length_a   1.000
_cell.length_b   1.000
_cell.length_c   1.000
_cell.angle_alpha   90.00
_cell.angle_beta   90.00
_cell.angle_gamma   90.00
#
_symmetry.space_group_name_H-M   'P 1'
#
loop_
_entity.id
_entity.type
_entity.pdbx_description
1 polymer ?
#
loop_
_entity_poly.entity_id
_entity_poly.type
_entity_poly.pdbx_seq_one_letter_code
_entity_poly.pdbx_strand_id
1 'polypeptide(L)'
;SPGQIQAVIDANIIPPLVHILSHADFKTKKEACWAISNATSGGLQQPQQVRYLVSQGCIKPLCELLKCMDNKIIQVALDGLENILKIGEQDKEAMGAGATNQYATYIEECGGMVTIHALQNHENFDIYKKCFYMMDKYFPDDEEDQDTGIDAPQVSDSGAFAFPTSVAAPQTGFQFGPSQNM
;
A
#
# COMPACT_ATOMS: atom_id res chain seq x y z
N SER A 1 3.14 -25.27 -9.12
CA SER A 1 3.61 -25.87 -7.84
C SER A 1 5.00 -25.35 -7.47
N PRO A 2 5.41 -25.39 -6.19
CA PRO A 2 6.74 -24.93 -5.76
C PRO A 2 7.89 -25.62 -6.48
N GLY A 3 7.76 -26.92 -6.79
CA GLY A 3 8.78 -27.66 -7.54
C GLY A 3 8.97 -27.17 -8.97
N GLN A 4 7.90 -26.74 -9.65
CA GLN A 4 8.00 -26.14 -10.98
C GLN A 4 8.67 -24.75 -10.92
N ILE A 5 8.37 -23.97 -9.89
CA ILE A 5 9.01 -22.68 -9.68
C ILE A 5 10.50 -22.87 -9.41
N GLN A 6 10.87 -23.87 -8.59
CA GLN A 6 12.27 -24.20 -8.35
C GLN A 6 13.01 -24.58 -9.62
N ALA A 7 12.41 -25.37 -10.49
CA ALA A 7 13.01 -25.74 -11.78
C ALA A 7 13.26 -24.51 -12.68
N VAL A 8 12.37 -23.52 -12.66
CA VAL A 8 12.54 -22.26 -13.39
C VAL A 8 13.69 -21.42 -12.80
N ILE A 9 13.83 -21.41 -11.47
CA ILE A 9 14.92 -20.75 -10.76
C ILE A 9 16.25 -21.42 -11.09
N ASP A 10 16.31 -22.75 -10.99
CA ASP A 10 17.51 -23.55 -11.24
C ASP A 10 17.99 -23.43 -12.71
N ALA A 11 17.05 -23.26 -13.63
CA ALA A 11 17.32 -22.97 -15.05
C ALA A 11 17.77 -21.52 -15.32
N ASN A 12 17.90 -20.69 -14.28
CA ASN A 12 18.29 -19.27 -14.37
C ASN A 12 17.45 -18.44 -15.32
N ILE A 13 16.12 -18.70 -15.36
CA ILE A 13 15.17 -18.03 -16.25
C ILE A 13 14.65 -16.71 -15.63
N ILE A 14 14.70 -16.56 -14.30
CA ILE A 14 14.16 -15.40 -13.60
C ILE A 14 14.84 -14.07 -14.00
N PRO A 15 16.19 -13.95 -14.04
CA PRO A 15 16.83 -12.69 -14.43
C PRO A 15 16.40 -12.21 -15.82
N PRO A 16 16.39 -13.01 -16.89
CA PRO A 16 15.88 -12.57 -18.18
C PRO A 16 14.39 -12.24 -18.16
N LEU A 17 13.54 -12.92 -17.36
CA LEU A 17 12.13 -12.55 -17.22
C LEU A 17 11.96 -11.17 -16.57
N VAL A 18 12.71 -10.85 -15.53
CA VAL A 18 12.71 -9.52 -14.90
C VAL A 18 13.22 -8.45 -15.87
N HIS A 19 14.23 -8.77 -16.68
CA HIS A 19 14.69 -7.87 -17.73
C HIS A 19 13.60 -7.57 -18.78
N ILE A 20 12.90 -8.61 -19.25
CA ILE A 20 11.75 -8.48 -20.17
C ILE A 20 10.65 -7.64 -19.53
N LEU A 21 10.30 -7.91 -18.28
CA LEU A 21 9.28 -7.17 -17.52
C LEU A 21 9.60 -5.67 -17.45
N SER A 22 10.88 -5.31 -17.43
CA SER A 22 11.35 -3.92 -17.35
C SER A 22 11.43 -3.22 -18.71
N HIS A 23 11.88 -3.92 -19.77
CA HIS A 23 12.38 -3.29 -20.99
C HIS A 23 11.66 -3.66 -22.27
N ALA A 24 10.90 -4.77 -22.30
CA ALA A 24 10.20 -5.22 -23.51
C ALA A 24 9.02 -4.32 -23.88
N ASP A 25 8.44 -4.56 -25.05
CA ASP A 25 7.15 -3.98 -25.43
C ASP A 25 6.02 -4.45 -24.49
N PHE A 26 4.91 -3.71 -24.46
CA PHE A 26 3.82 -3.97 -23.51
C PHE A 26 3.21 -5.38 -23.66
N LYS A 27 3.12 -5.92 -24.87
CA LYS A 27 2.59 -7.27 -25.11
C LYS A 27 3.47 -8.33 -24.43
N THR A 28 4.79 -8.21 -24.60
CA THR A 28 5.76 -9.11 -24.02
C THR A 28 5.86 -8.93 -22.49
N LYS A 29 5.80 -7.68 -22.00
CA LYS A 29 5.72 -7.37 -20.56
C LYS A 29 4.54 -8.05 -19.88
N LYS A 30 3.37 -8.13 -20.53
CA LYS A 30 2.20 -8.81 -19.97
C LYS A 30 2.47 -10.30 -19.70
N GLU A 31 3.11 -10.99 -20.62
CA GLU A 31 3.45 -12.41 -20.43
C GLU A 31 4.47 -12.59 -19.30
N ALA A 32 5.48 -11.73 -19.24
CA ALA A 32 6.45 -11.75 -18.15
C ALA A 32 5.80 -11.42 -16.78
N CYS A 33 4.84 -10.51 -16.75
CA CYS A 33 4.06 -10.19 -15.55
C CYS A 33 3.31 -11.42 -15.02
N TRP A 34 2.62 -12.15 -15.91
CA TRP A 34 1.96 -13.39 -15.57
C TRP A 34 2.94 -14.43 -15.01
N ALA A 35 4.09 -14.62 -15.65
CA ALA A 35 5.10 -15.58 -15.23
C ALA A 35 5.67 -15.25 -13.84
N ILE A 36 6.05 -13.99 -13.60
CA ILE A 36 6.61 -13.53 -12.33
C ILE A 36 5.55 -13.58 -11.22
N SER A 37 4.33 -13.08 -11.46
CA SER A 37 3.25 -13.12 -10.48
C SER A 37 2.89 -14.56 -10.09
N ASN A 38 2.79 -15.48 -11.06
CA ASN A 38 2.58 -16.89 -10.79
C ASN A 38 3.74 -17.52 -9.99
N ALA A 39 4.98 -17.10 -10.23
CA ALA A 39 6.13 -17.57 -9.47
C ALA A 39 6.05 -17.12 -7.99
N THR A 40 5.47 -15.95 -7.68
CA THR A 40 5.28 -15.50 -6.30
C THR A 40 4.20 -16.29 -5.55
N SER A 41 3.26 -16.92 -6.26
CA SER A 41 2.14 -17.66 -5.64
C SER A 41 2.58 -18.89 -4.83
N GLY A 42 3.75 -19.43 -5.12
CA GLY A 42 4.36 -20.53 -4.35
C GLY A 42 5.02 -20.10 -3.03
N GLY A 43 5.15 -18.79 -2.81
CA GLY A 43 5.94 -18.21 -1.73
C GLY A 43 5.49 -18.59 -0.33
N LEU A 44 4.18 -18.75 -0.11
CA LEU A 44 3.67 -19.17 1.21
C LEU A 44 4.17 -20.56 1.63
N GLN A 45 4.47 -21.43 0.66
CA GLN A 45 5.03 -22.76 0.90
C GLN A 45 6.57 -22.76 0.82
N GLN A 46 7.15 -21.89 0.03
CA GLN A 46 8.58 -21.78 -0.22
C GLN A 46 9.03 -20.29 -0.24
N PRO A 47 9.13 -19.65 0.94
CA PRO A 47 9.46 -18.23 1.03
C PRO A 47 10.78 -17.83 0.33
N GLN A 48 11.75 -18.73 0.28
CA GLN A 48 13.03 -18.48 -0.38
C GLN A 48 12.90 -18.19 -1.87
N GLN A 49 11.89 -18.78 -2.54
CA GLN A 49 11.64 -18.53 -3.96
C GLN A 49 11.21 -17.08 -4.19
N VAL A 50 10.33 -16.54 -3.34
CA VAL A 50 9.92 -15.13 -3.43
C VAL A 50 11.07 -14.20 -3.06
N ARG A 51 11.86 -14.51 -2.02
CA ARG A 51 13.05 -13.72 -1.69
C ARG A 51 14.03 -13.67 -2.84
N TYR A 52 14.22 -14.78 -3.56
CA TYR A 52 15.04 -14.81 -4.76
C TYR A 52 14.46 -13.91 -5.87
N LEU A 53 13.15 -13.97 -6.16
CA LEU A 53 12.50 -13.10 -7.15
C LEU A 53 12.71 -11.62 -6.81
N VAL A 54 12.53 -11.24 -5.55
CA VAL A 54 12.78 -9.87 -5.08
C VAL A 54 14.23 -9.47 -5.24
N SER A 55 15.18 -10.35 -4.93
CA SER A 55 16.63 -10.09 -5.12
C SER A 55 17.01 -9.86 -6.58
N GLN A 56 16.22 -10.39 -7.52
CA GLN A 56 16.36 -10.12 -8.95
C GLN A 56 15.69 -8.81 -9.41
N GLY A 57 15.07 -8.06 -8.50
CA GLY A 57 14.54 -6.72 -8.79
C GLY A 57 13.15 -6.70 -9.41
N CYS A 58 12.29 -7.69 -9.13
CA CYS A 58 10.95 -7.78 -9.74
C CYS A 58 9.93 -6.73 -9.23
N ILE A 59 10.14 -6.11 -8.05
CA ILE A 59 9.18 -5.19 -7.44
C ILE A 59 8.94 -3.96 -8.31
N LYS A 60 9.99 -3.24 -8.68
CA LYS A 60 9.87 -1.99 -9.44
C LYS A 60 9.10 -2.16 -10.75
N PRO A 61 9.43 -3.11 -11.64
CA PRO A 61 8.69 -3.28 -12.89
C PRO A 61 7.24 -3.76 -12.68
N LEU A 62 6.93 -4.51 -11.61
CA LEU A 62 5.54 -4.82 -11.26
C LEU A 62 4.78 -3.55 -10.85
N CYS A 63 5.38 -2.67 -10.07
CA CYS A 63 4.78 -1.38 -9.70
C CYS A 63 4.56 -0.48 -10.92
N GLU A 64 5.47 -0.48 -11.90
CA GLU A 64 5.31 0.28 -13.15
C GLU A 64 4.12 -0.21 -13.98
N LEU A 65 3.83 -1.51 -13.99
CA LEU A 65 2.68 -2.08 -14.69
C LEU A 65 1.34 -1.71 -14.06
N LEU A 66 1.29 -1.29 -12.81
CA LEU A 66 0.06 -0.79 -12.18
C LEU A 66 -0.48 0.48 -12.87
N LYS A 67 0.33 1.16 -13.66
CA LYS A 67 -0.04 2.39 -14.40
C LYS A 67 -0.60 2.12 -15.79
N CYS A 68 -0.72 0.85 -16.21
CA CYS A 68 -1.24 0.50 -17.52
C CYS A 68 -2.78 0.60 -17.56
N MET A 69 -3.36 0.56 -18.76
CA MET A 69 -4.82 0.61 -18.99
C MET A 69 -5.47 -0.78 -19.06
N ASP A 70 -4.74 -1.83 -18.75
CA ASP A 70 -5.24 -3.22 -18.81
C ASP A 70 -5.57 -3.72 -17.40
N ASN A 71 -6.87 -3.73 -17.06
CA ASN A 71 -7.35 -4.12 -15.73
C ASN A 71 -6.87 -5.52 -15.30
N LYS A 72 -6.75 -6.44 -16.26
CA LYS A 72 -6.30 -7.80 -15.98
C LYS A 72 -4.83 -7.83 -15.57
N ILE A 73 -4.00 -7.01 -16.21
CA ILE A 73 -2.57 -6.90 -15.89
C ILE A 73 -2.37 -6.17 -14.56
N ILE A 74 -3.17 -5.14 -14.29
CA ILE A 74 -3.17 -4.47 -12.98
C ILE A 74 -3.47 -5.49 -11.87
N GLN A 75 -4.52 -6.32 -12.02
CA GLN A 75 -4.86 -7.35 -11.04
C GLN A 75 -3.72 -8.36 -10.85
N VAL A 76 -3.12 -8.84 -11.94
CA VAL A 76 -2.00 -9.79 -11.88
C VAL A 76 -0.78 -9.19 -11.19
N ALA A 77 -0.44 -7.95 -11.47
CA ALA A 77 0.66 -7.26 -10.81
C ALA A 77 0.38 -7.04 -9.31
N LEU A 78 -0.85 -6.64 -8.96
CA LEU A 78 -1.28 -6.51 -7.55
C LEU A 78 -1.21 -7.85 -6.80
N ASP A 79 -1.62 -8.96 -7.43
CA ASP A 79 -1.51 -10.29 -6.83
C ASP A 79 -0.05 -10.67 -6.57
N GLY A 80 0.84 -10.40 -7.52
CA GLY A 80 2.28 -10.61 -7.36
C GLY A 80 2.87 -9.80 -6.21
N LEU A 81 2.55 -8.51 -6.14
CA LEU A 81 3.01 -7.61 -5.08
C LEU A 81 2.45 -8.01 -3.71
N GLU A 82 1.17 -8.40 -3.63
CA GLU A 82 0.59 -8.87 -2.37
C GLU A 82 1.26 -10.16 -1.87
N ASN A 83 1.56 -11.12 -2.76
CA ASN A 83 2.29 -12.32 -2.37
C ASN A 83 3.69 -11.99 -1.81
N ILE A 84 4.38 -11.03 -2.41
CA ILE A 84 5.67 -10.52 -1.92
C ILE A 84 5.51 -9.89 -0.54
N LEU A 85 4.49 -9.03 -0.35
CA LEU A 85 4.21 -8.38 0.93
C LEU A 85 3.88 -9.38 2.05
N LYS A 86 3.16 -10.46 1.74
CA LYS A 86 2.89 -11.55 2.69
C LYS A 86 4.17 -12.20 3.22
N ILE A 87 5.15 -12.39 2.35
CA ILE A 87 6.46 -12.91 2.77
C ILE A 87 7.22 -11.89 3.60
N GLY A 88 7.14 -10.61 3.24
CA GLY A 88 7.70 -9.52 4.05
C GLY A 88 7.12 -9.45 5.46
N GLU A 89 5.81 -9.71 5.64
CA GLU A 89 5.20 -9.80 6.97
C GLU A 89 5.72 -11.02 7.77
N GLN A 90 5.87 -12.18 7.12
CA GLN A 90 6.47 -13.36 7.77
C GLN A 90 7.91 -13.06 8.22
N ASP A 91 8.69 -12.37 7.39
CA ASP A 91 10.06 -11.99 7.72
C ASP A 91 10.12 -10.98 8.87
N LYS A 92 9.22 -9.99 8.86
CA LYS A 92 9.03 -9.01 9.94
C LYS A 92 8.69 -9.70 11.27
N GLU A 93 7.72 -10.63 11.26
CA GLU A 93 7.33 -11.39 12.45
C GLU A 93 8.50 -12.22 13.01
N ALA A 94 9.29 -12.83 12.13
CA ALA A 94 10.47 -13.60 12.53
C ALA A 94 11.61 -12.75 13.12
N MET A 95 11.72 -11.48 12.72
CA MET A 95 12.70 -10.52 13.25
C MET A 95 12.32 -9.96 14.62
N GLY A 96 11.02 -9.98 14.98
CA GLY A 96 10.52 -9.55 16.27
C GLY A 96 10.05 -8.09 16.33
N ALA A 97 9.79 -7.61 17.56
CA ALA A 97 9.20 -6.30 17.80
C ALA A 97 10.06 -5.14 17.24
N GLY A 98 9.42 -4.21 16.55
CA GLY A 98 10.07 -3.05 15.93
C GLY A 98 10.61 -3.28 14.52
N ALA A 99 10.52 -4.51 13.99
CA ALA A 99 10.87 -4.77 12.60
C ALA A 99 9.79 -4.21 11.65
N THR A 100 10.21 -3.80 10.46
CA THR A 100 9.33 -3.33 9.39
C THR A 100 9.28 -4.34 8.25
N ASN A 101 8.20 -4.30 7.45
CA ASN A 101 8.13 -5.08 6.23
C ASN A 101 9.02 -4.45 5.16
N GLN A 102 10.21 -5.00 4.95
CA GLN A 102 11.19 -4.46 4.02
C GLN A 102 10.67 -4.39 2.57
N TYR A 103 9.77 -5.28 2.17
CA TYR A 103 9.19 -5.27 0.83
C TYR A 103 8.15 -4.15 0.67
N ALA A 104 7.43 -3.79 1.73
CA ALA A 104 6.59 -2.60 1.75
C ALA A 104 7.45 -1.34 1.53
N THR A 105 8.58 -1.22 2.23
CA THR A 105 9.55 -0.13 2.02
C THR A 105 10.05 -0.06 0.58
N TYR A 106 10.38 -1.19 -0.06
CA TYR A 106 10.81 -1.20 -1.45
C TYR A 106 9.71 -0.78 -2.44
N ILE A 107 8.46 -1.17 -2.18
CA ILE A 107 7.30 -0.73 -2.98
C ILE A 107 7.09 0.78 -2.83
N GLU A 108 7.25 1.31 -1.64
CA GLU A 108 7.16 2.73 -1.34
C GLU A 108 8.25 3.53 -2.05
N GLU A 109 9.52 3.14 -1.90
CA GLU A 109 10.68 3.77 -2.54
C GLU A 109 10.58 3.85 -4.06
N CYS A 110 9.97 2.86 -4.72
CA CYS A 110 9.77 2.89 -6.17
C CYS A 110 8.45 3.56 -6.60
N GLY A 111 7.71 4.18 -5.68
CA GLY A 111 6.45 4.88 -5.95
C GLY A 111 5.25 3.96 -6.15
N GLY A 112 5.38 2.67 -5.81
CA GLY A 112 4.31 1.69 -5.93
C GLY A 112 3.16 1.98 -4.97
N MET A 113 3.45 2.37 -3.72
CA MET A 113 2.44 2.74 -2.72
C MET A 113 1.53 3.86 -3.23
N VAL A 114 2.09 4.94 -3.77
CA VAL A 114 1.31 6.06 -4.32
C VAL A 114 0.39 5.60 -5.46
N THR A 115 0.85 4.66 -6.30
CA THR A 115 0.04 4.12 -7.39
C THR A 115 -1.08 3.22 -6.85
N ILE A 116 -0.81 2.36 -5.86
CA ILE A 116 -1.81 1.51 -5.20
C ILE A 116 -2.86 2.39 -4.51
N HIS A 117 -2.45 3.46 -3.83
CA HIS A 117 -3.36 4.44 -3.22
C HIS A 117 -4.27 5.09 -4.28
N ALA A 118 -3.72 5.54 -5.42
CA ALA A 118 -4.52 6.12 -6.50
C ALA A 118 -5.54 5.13 -7.09
N LEU A 119 -5.19 3.85 -7.19
CA LEU A 119 -6.07 2.78 -7.67
C LEU A 119 -7.24 2.46 -6.72
N GLN A 120 -7.27 2.99 -5.51
CA GLN A 120 -8.45 2.96 -4.63
C GLN A 120 -9.64 3.77 -5.20
N ASN A 121 -9.44 4.56 -6.24
CA ASN A 121 -10.50 5.27 -6.96
C ASN A 121 -10.80 4.63 -8.34
N HIS A 122 -10.31 3.41 -8.57
CA HIS A 122 -10.49 2.74 -9.86
C HIS A 122 -11.93 2.25 -10.05
N GLU A 123 -12.48 2.39 -11.26
CA GLU A 123 -13.84 1.98 -11.60
C GLU A 123 -14.07 0.45 -11.50
N ASN A 124 -13.02 -0.36 -11.69
CA ASN A 124 -13.08 -1.80 -11.51
C ASN A 124 -13.09 -2.15 -10.02
N PHE A 125 -14.19 -2.76 -9.55
CA PHE A 125 -14.41 -3.08 -8.16
C PHE A 125 -13.35 -4.02 -7.55
N ASP A 126 -12.85 -4.99 -8.31
CA ASP A 126 -11.85 -5.94 -7.81
C ASP A 126 -10.50 -5.26 -7.58
N ILE A 127 -10.12 -4.32 -8.48
CA ILE A 127 -8.90 -3.51 -8.33
C ILE A 127 -9.05 -2.59 -7.10
N TYR A 128 -10.16 -1.85 -7.01
CA TYR A 128 -10.48 -1.00 -5.86
C TYR A 128 -10.34 -1.76 -4.54
N LYS A 129 -11.07 -2.87 -4.42
CA LYS A 129 -11.10 -3.69 -3.20
C LYS A 129 -9.71 -4.22 -2.82
N LYS A 130 -8.95 -4.67 -3.81
CA LYS A 130 -7.60 -5.19 -3.63
C LYS A 130 -6.66 -4.09 -3.12
N CYS A 131 -6.68 -2.93 -3.75
CA CYS A 131 -5.84 -1.80 -3.36
C CYS A 131 -6.20 -1.28 -1.97
N PHE A 132 -7.50 -1.18 -1.65
CA PHE A 132 -7.96 -0.81 -0.31
C PHE A 132 -7.41 -1.77 0.76
N TYR A 133 -7.56 -3.08 0.54
CA TYR A 133 -7.02 -4.09 1.45
C TYR A 133 -5.49 -3.99 1.60
N MET A 134 -4.76 -3.78 0.50
CA MET A 134 -3.30 -3.69 0.55
C MET A 134 -2.83 -2.45 1.30
N MET A 135 -3.49 -1.30 1.11
CA MET A 135 -3.17 -0.06 1.83
C MET A 135 -3.42 -0.24 3.33
N ASP A 136 -4.61 -0.68 3.71
CA ASP A 136 -5.00 -0.89 5.11
C ASP A 136 -4.04 -1.84 5.85
N LYS A 137 -3.62 -2.91 5.19
CA LYS A 137 -2.83 -3.97 5.82
C LYS A 137 -1.33 -3.72 5.84
N TYR A 138 -0.76 -3.19 4.75
CA TYR A 138 0.69 -3.14 4.56
C TYR A 138 1.28 -1.73 4.60
N PHE A 139 0.44 -0.72 4.47
CA PHE A 139 0.82 0.69 4.47
C PHE A 139 -0.12 1.48 5.41
N PRO A 140 -0.27 1.03 6.68
CA PRO A 140 -1.06 1.82 7.62
C PRO A 140 -0.43 3.20 7.69
N ASP A 141 -1.29 4.24 7.69
CA ASP A 141 -0.82 5.56 8.06
C ASP A 141 -0.23 5.42 9.45
N ASP A 142 1.02 5.84 9.63
CA ASP A 142 1.52 6.13 10.96
C ASP A 142 0.59 7.23 11.48
N GLU A 143 -0.50 6.84 12.16
CA GLU A 143 -1.14 7.71 13.11
C GLU A 143 -0.03 8.03 14.12
N GLU A 144 0.84 9.00 13.79
CA GLU A 144 1.37 9.81 14.83
C GLU A 144 0.15 10.15 15.66
N ASP A 145 0.12 9.67 16.91
CA ASP A 145 -0.71 10.20 17.98
C ASP A 145 -0.51 11.74 17.97
N GLN A 146 -1.06 12.41 16.98
CA GLN A 146 -1.55 13.75 17.17
C GLN A 146 -2.72 13.53 18.12
N ASP A 147 -2.32 13.35 19.39
CA ASP A 147 -3.09 13.83 20.52
C ASP A 147 -3.47 15.28 20.16
N THR A 148 -4.43 15.40 19.23
CA THR A 148 -5.18 16.63 19.08
C THR A 148 -5.91 16.71 20.39
N GLY A 149 -5.32 17.42 21.35
CA GLY A 149 -5.86 17.64 22.71
C GLY A 149 -7.28 18.22 22.69
N ILE A 150 -8.16 17.49 22.04
CA ILE A 150 -9.59 17.62 22.15
C ILE A 150 -9.97 16.74 23.33
N ASP A 151 -9.63 17.22 24.53
CA ASP A 151 -10.21 16.70 25.74
C ASP A 151 -11.72 16.63 25.56
N ALA A 152 -12.29 15.47 25.81
CA ALA A 152 -13.73 15.30 25.77
C ALA A 152 -14.36 16.39 26.67
N PRO A 153 -15.44 17.08 26.24
CA PRO A 153 -16.03 18.15 27.01
C PRO A 153 -16.40 17.65 28.40
N GLN A 154 -15.83 18.27 29.42
CA GLN A 154 -16.15 17.94 30.80
C GLN A 154 -17.51 18.53 31.16
N VAL A 155 -18.40 17.69 31.67
CA VAL A 155 -19.69 18.16 32.22
C VAL A 155 -19.45 18.64 33.64
N SER A 156 -19.68 19.92 33.89
CA SER A 156 -19.65 20.46 35.26
C SER A 156 -20.85 19.94 36.07
N ASP A 157 -20.76 19.90 37.39
CA ASP A 157 -21.85 19.50 38.32
C ASP A 157 -23.16 20.30 38.08
N SER A 158 -23.09 21.41 37.36
CA SER A 158 -24.25 22.22 36.96
C SER A 158 -24.84 21.80 35.60
N GLY A 159 -24.35 20.77 34.94
CA GLY A 159 -24.83 20.27 33.65
C GLY A 159 -24.44 21.10 32.42
N ALA A 160 -23.48 22.03 32.55
CA ALA A 160 -22.98 22.82 31.46
C ALA A 160 -21.71 22.17 30.84
N PHE A 161 -21.62 22.15 29.52
CA PHE A 161 -20.45 21.68 28.78
C PHE A 161 -19.37 22.78 28.75
N ALA A 162 -18.18 22.48 29.25
CA ALA A 162 -17.02 23.34 29.14
C ALA A 162 -16.06 22.78 28.07
N PHE A 163 -15.72 23.59 27.07
CA PHE A 163 -14.66 23.28 26.11
C PHE A 163 -13.37 23.98 26.57
N PRO A 164 -12.27 23.28 26.75
CA PRO A 164 -11.00 23.93 27.01
C PRO A 164 -10.54 24.68 25.76
N THR A 165 -10.75 25.98 25.70
CA THR A 165 -10.20 26.82 24.64
C THR A 165 -8.85 27.35 25.10
N SER A 166 -7.78 26.78 24.58
CA SER A 166 -6.42 27.32 24.73
C SER A 166 -6.17 28.58 23.87
N VAL A 167 -7.18 29.10 23.20
CA VAL A 167 -7.09 30.30 22.38
C VAL A 167 -7.85 31.42 23.08
N ALA A 168 -7.12 32.50 23.44
CA ALA A 168 -7.71 33.72 24.00
C ALA A 168 -8.79 34.25 23.01
N ALA A 169 -10.02 34.33 23.47
CA ALA A 169 -11.12 34.87 22.66
C ALA A 169 -10.81 36.34 22.29
N PRO A 170 -11.03 36.73 21.02
CA PRO A 170 -10.89 38.15 20.66
C PRO A 170 -11.89 39.01 21.44
N GLN A 171 -11.36 40.04 22.11
CA GLN A 171 -12.13 40.93 22.98
C GLN A 171 -13.10 41.92 22.23
N THR A 172 -13.47 41.62 21.01
CA THR A 172 -14.46 42.44 20.27
C THR A 172 -15.73 41.64 20.07
N GLY A 173 -16.69 41.88 20.94
CA GLY A 173 -18.05 41.33 20.79
C GLY A 173 -18.68 41.81 19.48
N PHE A 174 -19.37 40.90 18.79
CA PHE A 174 -20.22 41.23 17.63
C PHE A 174 -21.36 42.15 18.10
N GLN A 175 -21.36 43.40 17.68
CA GLN A 175 -22.50 44.28 17.84
C GLN A 175 -23.44 44.14 16.65
N PHE A 176 -24.62 43.60 16.88
CA PHE A 176 -25.73 43.69 15.93
C PHE A 176 -26.33 45.09 16.02
N GLY A 177 -26.11 45.93 15.02
CA GLY A 177 -26.75 47.21 14.91
C GLY A 177 -28.26 47.07 14.68
N PRO A 178 -29.10 48.00 15.18
CA PRO A 178 -30.54 47.94 14.99
C PRO A 178 -30.93 48.22 13.53
N SER A 179 -31.84 47.38 13.00
CA SER A 179 -32.46 47.54 11.70
C SER A 179 -33.23 48.90 11.69
N GLN A 180 -32.85 49.84 10.82
CA GLN A 180 -33.70 51.00 10.51
C GLN A 180 -34.72 50.56 9.47
N ASN A 181 -35.99 50.57 9.91
CA ASN A 181 -37.16 50.67 9.03
C ASN A 181 -37.25 52.09 8.47
N MET A 182 -37.29 52.22 7.14
CA MET A 182 -38.16 53.14 6.39
C MET A 182 -38.31 52.59 4.97
#